data_e41695271196c2295f53e44bdae7da87
#
_entry.id   e41695271196c2295f53e44bdae7da87
#
_cell.length_a   1.000
_cell.length_b   1.000
_cell.length_c   1.000
_cell.angle_alpha   90.00
_cell.angle_beta   90.00
_cell.angle_gamma   90.00
#
_symmetry.space_group_name_H-M   'P 1'
#
loop_
_entity.id
_entity.type
_entity.pdbx_description
1 polymer ?
#
loop_
_entity_poly.entity_id
_entity_poly.type
_entity_poly.pdbx_seq_one_letter_code
_entity_poly.pdbx_strand_id
1 'polypeptide(L)'
;MTYDKKLIIGLFGFGVVGEGIYRVLKQTPTLQAEIKRICIKHPDKKRNAPAELFTTDADELLNDPEINVVVELIDDAEAAWHIVATSLGSGKAVVSANKKMIAAHIADLLKLQDDNKTSFLYEAAVCGSIPVIRNLEEYYDNDMLNSVTGIINGSTNYILTRMNEDGMAYGDALKLAQELGFAESDPTLDVQGIDAANKLTIILNHAYGIISAPDDILCKGITQLHPADSVYAREKGYSIKLVARARRVNHTDVA
;
A
#
# COMPACT_ATOMS: atom_id res chain seq x y z
N MET A 1 14.82 -23.88 6.35
CA MET A 1 14.14 -23.48 7.59
C MET A 1 12.81 -24.21 7.62
N THR A 2 12.62 -25.16 8.51
CA THR A 2 11.31 -25.78 8.76
C THR A 2 10.52 -24.82 9.62
N TYR A 3 9.50 -24.18 9.06
CA TYR A 3 8.53 -23.43 9.85
C TYR A 3 7.69 -24.45 10.63
N ASP A 4 8.04 -24.65 11.89
CA ASP A 4 7.36 -25.61 12.77
C ASP A 4 5.97 -25.17 13.23
N LYS A 5 5.56 -23.93 12.90
CA LYS A 5 4.28 -23.36 13.34
C LYS A 5 3.38 -23.02 12.15
N LYS A 6 2.20 -23.64 12.13
CA LYS A 6 1.14 -23.33 11.17
C LYS A 6 0.69 -21.87 11.31
N LEU A 7 0.53 -21.16 10.20
CA LEU A 7 -0.03 -19.81 10.17
C LEU A 7 -1.56 -19.90 10.20
N ILE A 8 -2.16 -19.44 11.28
CA ILE A 8 -3.62 -19.35 11.44
C ILE A 8 -4.00 -17.89 11.27
N ILE A 9 -4.70 -17.62 10.19
CA ILE A 9 -4.93 -16.26 9.68
C ILE A 9 -6.33 -15.78 10.03
N GLY A 10 -6.41 -14.61 10.67
CA GLY A 10 -7.59 -13.75 10.69
C GLY A 10 -7.49 -12.71 9.57
N LEU A 11 -8.45 -12.72 8.64
CA LEU A 11 -8.43 -11.82 7.47
C LEU A 11 -9.45 -10.70 7.63
N PHE A 12 -9.03 -9.47 7.58
CA PHE A 12 -9.88 -8.28 7.54
C PHE A 12 -9.98 -7.74 6.11
N GLY A 13 -11.18 -7.79 5.54
CA GLY A 13 -11.44 -7.42 4.16
C GLY A 13 -11.39 -8.60 3.19
N PHE A 14 -12.44 -8.70 2.33
CA PHE A 14 -12.54 -9.73 1.30
C PHE A 14 -12.96 -9.11 -0.04
N GLY A 15 -12.17 -8.12 -0.46
CA GLY A 15 -12.19 -7.55 -1.80
C GLY A 15 -11.28 -8.33 -2.74
N VAL A 16 -10.82 -7.69 -3.81
CA VAL A 16 -9.97 -8.33 -4.84
C VAL A 16 -8.72 -8.97 -4.23
N VAL A 17 -8.03 -8.27 -3.33
CA VAL A 17 -6.80 -8.77 -2.69
C VAL A 17 -7.09 -9.90 -1.72
N GLY A 18 -8.12 -9.75 -0.85
CA GLY A 18 -8.48 -10.77 0.13
C GLY A 18 -8.96 -12.08 -0.52
N GLU A 19 -9.77 -11.99 -1.58
CA GLU A 19 -10.15 -13.15 -2.38
C GLU A 19 -8.94 -13.77 -3.09
N GLY A 20 -7.99 -12.93 -3.55
CA GLY A 20 -6.74 -13.38 -4.15
C GLY A 20 -5.91 -14.23 -3.18
N ILE A 21 -5.71 -13.77 -1.94
CA ILE A 21 -5.01 -14.52 -0.89
C ILE A 21 -5.72 -15.85 -0.61
N TYR A 22 -7.04 -15.82 -0.43
CA TYR A 22 -7.82 -17.04 -0.22
C TYR A 22 -7.59 -18.07 -1.33
N ARG A 23 -7.62 -17.64 -2.60
CA ARG A 23 -7.38 -18.53 -3.75
C ARG A 23 -5.96 -19.08 -3.77
N VAL A 24 -4.95 -18.25 -3.52
CA VAL A 24 -3.55 -18.68 -3.48
C VAL A 24 -3.32 -19.72 -2.39
N LEU A 25 -3.84 -19.51 -1.19
CA LEU A 25 -3.71 -20.48 -0.09
C LEU A 25 -4.40 -21.82 -0.41
N LYS A 26 -5.55 -21.78 -1.09
CA LYS A 26 -6.24 -23.01 -1.56
C LYS A 26 -5.45 -23.77 -2.63
N GLN A 27 -4.69 -23.07 -3.46
CA GLN A 27 -3.89 -23.67 -4.54
C GLN A 27 -2.48 -24.12 -4.08
N THR A 28 -2.07 -23.70 -2.89
CA THR A 28 -0.74 -23.98 -2.32
C THR A 28 -0.84 -24.69 -0.97
N PRO A 29 -1.35 -25.92 -0.94
CA PRO A 29 -1.55 -26.65 0.34
C PRO A 29 -0.24 -26.98 1.06
N THR A 30 0.91 -26.88 0.38
CA THR A 30 2.24 -27.02 1.00
C THR A 30 2.61 -25.86 1.91
N LEU A 31 1.98 -24.68 1.75
CA LEU A 31 2.05 -23.61 2.73
C LEU A 31 1.27 -24.05 3.96
N GLN A 32 1.93 -24.15 5.07
CA GLN A 32 1.29 -24.44 6.35
C GLN A 32 0.54 -23.20 6.86
N ALA A 33 -0.47 -22.75 6.09
CA ALA A 33 -1.25 -21.56 6.35
C ALA A 33 -2.74 -21.80 6.05
N GLU A 34 -3.61 -21.31 6.93
CA GLU A 34 -5.07 -21.37 6.72
C GLU A 34 -5.75 -20.07 7.19
N ILE A 35 -6.80 -19.68 6.48
CA ILE A 35 -7.70 -18.61 6.93
C ILE A 35 -8.75 -19.23 7.83
N LYS A 36 -8.71 -18.89 9.13
CA LYS A 36 -9.67 -19.37 10.13
C LYS A 36 -10.97 -18.56 10.09
N ARG A 37 -10.87 -17.24 9.94
CA ARG A 37 -12.01 -16.33 9.96
C ARG A 37 -11.76 -15.12 9.08
N ILE A 38 -12.82 -14.55 8.52
CA ILE A 38 -12.78 -13.38 7.63
C ILE A 38 -13.77 -12.34 8.13
N CYS A 39 -13.30 -11.19 8.55
CA CYS A 39 -14.16 -10.07 8.95
C CYS A 39 -14.49 -9.19 7.74
N ILE A 40 -15.77 -8.89 7.55
CA ILE A 40 -16.30 -8.13 6.41
C ILE A 40 -17.31 -7.08 6.88
N LYS A 41 -17.37 -5.94 6.19
CA LYS A 41 -18.32 -4.86 6.48
C LYS A 41 -19.74 -5.11 5.90
N HIS A 42 -19.84 -5.79 4.76
CA HIS A 42 -21.08 -5.96 4.00
C HIS A 42 -21.41 -7.45 3.82
N PRO A 43 -22.20 -8.07 4.72
CA PRO A 43 -22.50 -9.50 4.66
C PRO A 43 -23.31 -9.90 3.43
N ASP A 44 -24.12 -9.00 2.87
CA ASP A 44 -25.03 -9.29 1.74
C ASP A 44 -24.31 -9.45 0.39
N LYS A 45 -23.03 -9.04 0.30
CA LYS A 45 -22.27 -9.21 -0.94
C LYS A 45 -21.93 -10.68 -1.15
N LYS A 46 -22.27 -11.22 -2.33
CA LYS A 46 -21.90 -12.57 -2.74
C LYS A 46 -20.38 -12.73 -2.84
N ARG A 47 -19.82 -13.80 -2.28
CA ARG A 47 -18.39 -14.09 -2.23
C ARG A 47 -18.09 -15.55 -2.57
N ASN A 48 -16.90 -15.80 -3.13
CA ASN A 48 -16.46 -17.12 -3.53
C ASN A 48 -15.67 -17.84 -2.41
N ALA A 49 -16.28 -17.93 -1.22
CA ALA A 49 -15.74 -18.70 -0.10
C ALA A 49 -16.90 -19.21 0.76
N PRO A 50 -16.69 -20.26 1.58
CA PRO A 50 -17.70 -20.82 2.48
C PRO A 50 -18.27 -19.74 3.43
N ALA A 51 -19.60 -19.75 3.60
CA ALA A 51 -20.28 -18.72 4.39
C ALA A 51 -19.87 -18.73 5.87
N GLU A 52 -19.52 -19.89 6.40
CA GLU A 52 -19.07 -20.10 7.77
C GLU A 52 -17.74 -19.41 8.10
N LEU A 53 -16.96 -19.01 7.10
CA LEU A 53 -15.73 -18.25 7.32
C LEU A 53 -15.99 -16.78 7.64
N PHE A 54 -17.14 -16.24 7.28
CA PHE A 54 -17.42 -14.81 7.39
C PHE A 54 -18.05 -14.41 8.72
N THR A 55 -17.63 -13.27 9.22
CA THR A 55 -18.25 -12.55 10.33
C THR A 55 -18.24 -11.05 10.05
N THR A 56 -19.10 -10.31 10.76
CA THR A 56 -19.08 -8.84 10.82
C THR A 56 -18.50 -8.32 12.12
N ASP A 57 -18.15 -9.22 13.04
CA ASP A 57 -17.59 -8.90 14.34
C ASP A 57 -16.07 -9.01 14.30
N ALA A 58 -15.38 -7.86 14.44
CA ALA A 58 -13.92 -7.79 14.46
C ALA A 58 -13.32 -8.50 15.70
N ASP A 59 -14.04 -8.47 16.82
CA ASP A 59 -13.57 -9.03 18.09
C ASP A 59 -13.45 -10.56 18.03
N GLU A 60 -14.23 -11.23 17.19
CA GLU A 60 -14.07 -12.67 16.94
C GLU A 60 -12.67 -13.02 16.43
N LEU A 61 -12.01 -12.12 15.66
CA LEU A 61 -10.67 -12.35 15.14
C LEU A 61 -9.59 -11.81 16.11
N LEU A 62 -9.82 -10.62 16.63
CA LEU A 62 -8.84 -9.94 17.49
C LEU A 62 -8.59 -10.71 18.79
N ASN A 63 -9.65 -11.25 19.39
CA ASN A 63 -9.60 -11.96 20.66
C ASN A 63 -9.39 -13.49 20.52
N ASP A 64 -9.35 -14.03 19.30
CA ASP A 64 -9.12 -15.47 19.10
C ASP A 64 -7.64 -15.82 19.36
N PRO A 65 -7.34 -16.66 20.40
CA PRO A 65 -5.98 -17.02 20.75
C PRO A 65 -5.30 -17.97 19.75
N GLU A 66 -6.06 -18.62 18.86
CA GLU A 66 -5.49 -19.50 17.86
C GLU A 66 -4.99 -18.72 16.63
N ILE A 67 -5.59 -17.53 16.35
CA ILE A 67 -5.11 -16.65 15.28
C ILE A 67 -3.77 -16.06 15.69
N ASN A 68 -2.74 -16.40 14.93
CA ASN A 68 -1.37 -15.91 15.14
C ASN A 68 -0.89 -14.94 14.07
N VAL A 69 -1.65 -14.77 12.97
CA VAL A 69 -1.40 -13.80 11.92
C VAL A 69 -2.69 -13.06 11.61
N VAL A 70 -2.64 -11.75 11.57
CA VAL A 70 -3.73 -10.89 11.07
C VAL A 70 -3.32 -10.31 9.73
N VAL A 71 -4.20 -10.45 8.73
CA VAL A 71 -4.03 -9.83 7.41
C VAL A 71 -5.09 -8.74 7.26
N GLU A 72 -4.64 -7.49 7.18
CA GLU A 72 -5.50 -6.31 7.10
C GLU A 72 -5.49 -5.74 5.67
N LEU A 73 -6.68 -5.69 5.05
CA LEU A 73 -6.90 -5.30 3.66
C LEU A 73 -8.16 -4.42 3.50
N ILE A 74 -8.49 -3.63 4.52
CA ILE A 74 -9.64 -2.72 4.46
C ILE A 74 -9.21 -1.32 3.98
N ASP A 75 -10.17 -0.52 3.49
CA ASP A 75 -9.89 0.82 2.96
C ASP A 75 -9.88 1.91 4.04
N ASP A 76 -10.57 1.69 5.16
CA ASP A 76 -10.70 2.65 6.25
C ASP A 76 -9.42 2.67 7.11
N ALA A 77 -8.70 3.78 7.08
CA ALA A 77 -7.41 3.90 7.78
C ALA A 77 -7.54 3.90 9.31
N GLU A 78 -8.60 4.48 9.87
CA GLU A 78 -8.82 4.49 11.32
C GLU A 78 -9.18 3.10 11.85
N ALA A 79 -10.09 2.40 11.15
CA ALA A 79 -10.40 1.02 11.49
C ALA A 79 -9.18 0.10 11.31
N ALA A 80 -8.39 0.30 10.25
CA ALA A 80 -7.15 -0.44 10.02
C ALA A 80 -6.14 -0.21 11.15
N TRP A 81 -5.97 1.04 11.61
CA TRP A 81 -5.13 1.37 12.76
C TRP A 81 -5.54 0.58 14.01
N HIS A 82 -6.83 0.60 14.34
CA HIS A 82 -7.35 -0.14 15.50
C HIS A 82 -7.06 -1.64 15.41
N ILE A 83 -7.32 -2.25 14.25
CA ILE A 83 -7.08 -3.67 14.01
C ILE A 83 -5.58 -4.00 14.14
N VAL A 84 -4.72 -3.23 13.49
CA VAL A 84 -3.29 -3.49 13.44
C VAL A 84 -2.64 -3.26 14.80
N ALA A 85 -2.94 -2.13 15.46
CA ALA A 85 -2.39 -1.80 16.77
C ALA A 85 -2.82 -2.83 17.85
N THR A 86 -4.09 -3.25 17.86
CA THR A 86 -4.60 -4.29 18.78
C THR A 86 -3.92 -5.63 18.51
N SER A 87 -3.75 -6.00 17.25
CA SER A 87 -3.11 -7.27 16.85
C SER A 87 -1.63 -7.31 17.26
N LEU A 88 -0.87 -6.27 16.95
CA LEU A 88 0.53 -6.15 17.36
C LEU A 88 0.66 -6.12 18.88
N GLY A 89 -0.20 -5.35 19.58
CA GLY A 89 -0.22 -5.26 21.03
C GLY A 89 -0.53 -6.60 21.73
N SER A 90 -1.25 -7.51 21.07
CA SER A 90 -1.51 -8.87 21.55
C SER A 90 -0.47 -9.91 21.09
N GLY A 91 0.61 -9.49 20.43
CA GLY A 91 1.69 -10.36 19.96
C GLY A 91 1.36 -11.16 18.70
N LYS A 92 0.29 -10.82 17.97
CA LYS A 92 -0.02 -11.43 16.68
C LYS A 92 0.84 -10.76 15.60
N ALA A 93 1.37 -11.56 14.66
CA ALA A 93 2.01 -11.01 13.48
C ALA A 93 0.97 -10.33 12.57
N VAL A 94 1.35 -9.26 11.89
CA VAL A 94 0.43 -8.50 11.02
C VAL A 94 1.01 -8.32 9.63
N VAL A 95 0.13 -8.48 8.64
CA VAL A 95 0.39 -8.08 7.24
C VAL A 95 -0.67 -7.05 6.85
N SER A 96 -0.26 -5.86 6.41
CA SER A 96 -1.18 -4.81 5.99
C SER A 96 -0.84 -4.26 4.62
N ALA A 97 -1.85 -3.86 3.86
CA ALA A 97 -1.71 -3.13 2.60
C ALA A 97 -2.26 -1.70 2.67
N ASN A 98 -2.64 -1.22 3.86
CA ASN A 98 -3.22 0.11 4.05
C ASN A 98 -2.13 1.19 4.16
N LYS A 99 -1.66 1.67 3.02
CA LYS A 99 -0.59 2.67 2.94
C LYS A 99 -0.87 3.97 3.71
N LYS A 100 -2.16 4.41 3.73
CA LYS A 100 -2.56 5.64 4.43
C LYS A 100 -2.41 5.48 5.93
N MET A 101 -2.89 4.38 6.48
CA MET A 101 -2.74 4.04 7.90
C MET A 101 -1.26 3.91 8.27
N ILE A 102 -0.48 3.18 7.47
CA ILE A 102 0.94 2.96 7.72
C ILE A 102 1.72 4.27 7.69
N ALA A 103 1.53 5.10 6.66
CA ALA A 103 2.22 6.39 6.55
C ALA A 103 1.90 7.34 7.71
N ALA A 104 0.65 7.32 8.21
CA ALA A 104 0.23 8.16 9.33
C ALA A 104 0.78 7.69 10.69
N HIS A 105 1.03 6.39 10.87
CA HIS A 105 1.34 5.77 12.17
C HIS A 105 2.62 4.94 12.18
N ILE A 106 3.52 5.13 11.22
CA ILE A 106 4.69 4.25 11.06
C ILE A 106 5.56 4.17 12.32
N ALA A 107 5.77 5.30 13.02
CA ALA A 107 6.54 5.34 14.25
C ALA A 107 5.93 4.46 15.36
N ASP A 108 4.62 4.58 15.56
CA ASP A 108 3.89 3.83 16.58
C ASP A 108 3.82 2.34 16.23
N LEU A 109 3.66 2.02 14.94
CA LEU A 109 3.62 0.64 14.44
C LEU A 109 4.96 -0.08 14.65
N LEU A 110 6.07 0.56 14.32
CA LEU A 110 7.41 0.02 14.54
C LEU A 110 7.67 -0.18 16.04
N LYS A 111 7.27 0.80 16.87
CA LYS A 111 7.37 0.65 18.32
C LYS A 111 6.53 -0.51 18.86
N LEU A 112 5.28 -0.66 18.40
CA LEU A 112 4.43 -1.79 18.79
C LEU A 112 5.02 -3.13 18.39
N GLN A 113 5.61 -3.23 17.19
CA GLN A 113 6.32 -4.40 16.71
C GLN A 113 7.48 -4.78 17.67
N ASP A 114 8.31 -3.80 18.01
CA ASP A 114 9.50 -4.00 18.83
C ASP A 114 9.15 -4.35 20.29
N ASP A 115 8.23 -3.60 20.89
CA ASP A 115 7.77 -3.80 22.27
C ASP A 115 7.17 -5.20 22.48
N ASN A 116 6.43 -5.70 21.47
CA ASN A 116 5.74 -7.01 21.55
C ASN A 116 6.51 -8.14 20.85
N LYS A 117 7.71 -7.86 20.30
CA LYS A 117 8.57 -8.84 19.61
C LYS A 117 7.80 -9.65 18.55
N THR A 118 6.95 -9.00 17.82
CA THR A 118 6.14 -9.57 16.74
C THR A 118 6.59 -9.06 15.38
N SER A 119 5.93 -9.46 14.30
CA SER A 119 6.28 -9.05 12.94
C SER A 119 5.18 -8.19 12.33
N PHE A 120 5.57 -7.07 11.71
CA PHE A 120 4.71 -6.22 10.92
C PHE A 120 5.23 -6.13 9.48
N LEU A 121 4.48 -6.65 8.52
CA LEU A 121 4.85 -6.71 7.11
C LEU A 121 3.87 -5.88 6.27
N TYR A 122 4.40 -5.02 5.41
CA TYR A 122 3.58 -4.10 4.60
C TYR A 122 4.15 -3.82 3.20
N GLU A 123 4.88 -4.77 2.62
CA GLU A 123 5.47 -4.67 1.28
C GLU A 123 4.45 -4.23 0.23
N ALA A 124 3.24 -4.83 0.25
CA ALA A 124 2.20 -4.55 -0.73
C ALA A 124 1.60 -3.13 -0.61
N ALA A 125 1.82 -2.43 0.51
CA ALA A 125 1.34 -1.06 0.70
C ALA A 125 2.05 -0.03 -0.19
N VAL A 126 3.26 -0.32 -0.65
CA VAL A 126 4.07 0.60 -1.46
C VAL A 126 3.88 0.34 -2.97
N CYS A 127 4.42 -0.75 -3.47
CA CYS A 127 4.43 -1.05 -4.91
C CYS A 127 3.76 -2.39 -5.27
N GLY A 128 2.79 -2.83 -4.46
CA GLY A 128 2.03 -4.06 -4.70
C GLY A 128 2.94 -5.29 -4.73
N SER A 129 3.06 -5.93 -5.87
CA SER A 129 3.88 -7.14 -6.04
C SER A 129 5.37 -6.86 -6.30
N ILE A 130 5.78 -5.60 -6.45
CA ILE A 130 7.18 -5.22 -6.65
C ILE A 130 7.84 -5.07 -5.28
N PRO A 131 8.88 -5.85 -4.93
CA PRO A 131 9.44 -5.91 -3.58
C PRO A 131 10.39 -4.73 -3.32
N VAL A 132 9.85 -3.51 -3.21
CA VAL A 132 10.64 -2.28 -3.02
C VAL A 132 11.23 -2.19 -1.62
N ILE A 133 10.41 -2.45 -0.58
CA ILE A 133 10.85 -2.41 0.83
C ILE A 133 11.95 -3.45 1.05
N ARG A 134 11.72 -4.69 0.66
CA ARG A 134 12.72 -5.76 0.78
C ARG A 134 14.01 -5.42 0.05
N ASN A 135 13.95 -4.85 -1.15
CA ASN A 135 15.15 -4.44 -1.87
C ASN A 135 15.91 -3.33 -1.14
N LEU A 136 15.20 -2.36 -0.55
CA LEU A 136 15.83 -1.32 0.25
C LEU A 136 16.55 -1.90 1.47
N GLU A 137 15.90 -2.82 2.19
CA GLU A 137 16.45 -3.43 3.40
C GLU A 137 17.58 -4.44 3.12
N GLU A 138 17.45 -5.27 2.08
CA GLU A 138 18.41 -6.36 1.83
C GLU A 138 19.62 -5.93 0.97
N TYR A 139 19.44 -4.97 0.04
CA TYR A 139 20.49 -4.61 -0.93
C TYR A 139 20.97 -3.18 -0.83
N TYR A 140 20.16 -2.26 -0.33
CA TYR A 140 20.45 -0.84 -0.28
C TYR A 140 20.52 -0.26 1.14
N ASP A 141 20.52 -1.10 2.16
CA ASP A 141 20.75 -0.71 3.56
C ASP A 141 22.23 -0.33 3.78
N ASN A 142 22.60 0.82 3.23
CA ASN A 142 23.94 1.37 3.34
C ASN A 142 23.94 2.87 3.05
N ASP A 143 24.98 3.56 3.51
CA ASP A 143 25.16 5.01 3.36
C ASP A 143 25.38 5.48 1.92
N MET A 144 25.52 4.58 0.96
CA MET A 144 25.76 4.89 -0.45
C MET A 144 24.47 5.16 -1.23
N LEU A 145 23.30 4.89 -0.67
CA LEU A 145 22.01 5.19 -1.31
C LEU A 145 21.78 6.70 -1.35
N ASN A 146 22.01 7.30 -2.52
CA ASN A 146 21.91 8.74 -2.71
C ASN A 146 20.51 9.23 -3.03
N SER A 147 19.73 8.46 -3.81
CA SER A 147 18.39 8.87 -4.21
C SER A 147 17.50 7.68 -4.53
N VAL A 148 16.22 7.86 -4.25
CA VAL A 148 15.13 7.00 -4.73
C VAL A 148 14.26 7.85 -5.65
N THR A 149 13.94 7.33 -6.82
CA THR A 149 13.09 8.02 -7.80
C THR A 149 12.21 6.99 -8.49
N GLY A 150 10.90 7.26 -8.57
CA GLY A 150 9.99 6.32 -9.19
C GLY A 150 8.64 6.91 -9.59
N ILE A 151 7.98 6.26 -10.55
CA ILE A 151 6.59 6.48 -10.90
C ILE A 151 5.79 5.41 -10.13
N ILE A 152 5.20 5.79 -8.99
CA ILE A 152 4.60 4.86 -8.03
C ILE A 152 3.06 4.93 -7.97
N ASN A 153 2.45 5.61 -8.94
CA ASN A 153 0.99 5.67 -9.09
C ASN A 153 0.58 5.33 -10.52
N GLY A 154 -0.18 4.26 -10.70
CA GLY A 154 -0.61 3.74 -12.01
C GLY A 154 -1.65 4.61 -12.69
N SER A 155 -2.64 5.13 -11.94
CA SER A 155 -3.73 5.96 -12.45
C SER A 155 -3.20 7.22 -13.13
N THR A 156 -2.36 7.98 -12.42
CA THR A 156 -1.75 9.21 -12.95
C THR A 156 -0.79 8.93 -14.10
N ASN A 157 -0.03 7.82 -14.03
CA ASN A 157 0.83 7.45 -15.14
C ASN A 157 0.04 7.14 -16.41
N TYR A 158 -1.10 6.46 -16.30
CA TYR A 158 -2.00 6.20 -17.43
C TYR A 158 -2.54 7.52 -18.01
N ILE A 159 -3.11 8.39 -17.17
CA ILE A 159 -3.68 9.68 -17.57
C ILE A 159 -2.63 10.53 -18.32
N LEU A 160 -1.44 10.71 -17.72
CA LEU A 160 -0.36 11.49 -18.33
C LEU A 160 0.16 10.88 -19.63
N THR A 161 0.14 9.55 -19.75
CA THR A 161 0.50 8.88 -20.99
C THR A 161 -0.50 9.20 -22.10
N ARG A 162 -1.81 9.14 -21.82
CA ARG A 162 -2.85 9.52 -22.82
C ARG A 162 -2.75 10.99 -23.22
N MET A 163 -2.50 11.88 -22.26
CA MET A 163 -2.28 13.29 -22.56
C MET A 163 -1.06 13.51 -23.47
N ASN A 164 0.03 12.80 -23.20
CA ASN A 164 1.28 12.96 -23.93
C ASN A 164 1.27 12.30 -25.33
N GLU A 165 0.75 11.07 -25.45
CA GLU A 165 0.80 10.30 -26.69
C GLU A 165 -0.37 10.61 -27.61
N ASP A 166 -1.57 10.73 -27.07
CA ASP A 166 -2.80 10.92 -27.86
C ASP A 166 -3.25 12.39 -27.92
N GLY A 167 -2.57 13.29 -27.17
CA GLY A 167 -2.93 14.70 -27.10
C GLY A 167 -4.27 14.96 -26.38
N MET A 168 -4.73 14.02 -25.56
CA MET A 168 -6.01 14.13 -24.86
C MET A 168 -5.99 15.28 -23.84
N ALA A 169 -7.13 15.93 -23.64
CA ALA A 169 -7.33 16.81 -22.50
C ALA A 169 -7.36 15.99 -21.21
N TYR A 170 -6.94 16.59 -20.08
CA TYR A 170 -6.91 15.93 -18.77
C TYR A 170 -8.25 15.26 -18.40
N GLY A 171 -9.37 15.99 -18.58
CA GLY A 171 -10.71 15.47 -18.26
C GLY A 171 -11.09 14.23 -19.05
N ASP A 172 -10.75 14.18 -20.35
CA ASP A 172 -11.04 13.05 -21.22
C ASP A 172 -10.15 11.84 -20.86
N ALA A 173 -8.88 12.09 -20.59
CA ALA A 173 -7.94 11.05 -20.17
C ALA A 173 -8.32 10.45 -18.80
N LEU A 174 -8.79 11.28 -17.85
CA LEU A 174 -9.31 10.81 -16.55
C LEU A 174 -10.56 9.97 -16.74
N LYS A 175 -11.53 10.43 -17.53
CA LYS A 175 -12.75 9.68 -17.80
C LYS A 175 -12.45 8.32 -18.41
N LEU A 176 -11.56 8.27 -19.39
CA LEU A 176 -11.12 7.01 -19.99
C LEU A 176 -10.43 6.10 -18.97
N ALA A 177 -9.61 6.66 -18.08
CA ALA A 177 -8.97 5.90 -17.00
C ALA A 177 -10.01 5.26 -16.05
N GLN A 178 -11.09 5.99 -15.74
CA GLN A 178 -12.20 5.50 -14.91
C GLN A 178 -13.00 4.41 -15.63
N GLU A 179 -13.33 4.58 -16.89
CA GLU A 179 -14.05 3.60 -17.71
C GLU A 179 -13.28 2.28 -17.84
N LEU A 180 -11.96 2.33 -17.90
CA LEU A 180 -11.09 1.16 -17.99
C LEU A 180 -10.68 0.59 -16.62
N GLY A 181 -11.10 1.22 -15.51
CA GLY A 181 -10.79 0.77 -14.15
C GLY A 181 -9.37 1.09 -13.66
N PHE A 182 -8.64 1.99 -14.33
CA PHE A 182 -7.34 2.50 -13.86
C PHE A 182 -7.49 3.58 -12.79
N ALA A 183 -8.62 4.29 -12.76
CA ALA A 183 -8.95 5.28 -11.75
C ALA A 183 -10.32 4.98 -11.15
N GLU A 184 -10.47 5.24 -9.85
CA GLU A 184 -11.74 5.14 -9.15
C GLU A 184 -12.67 6.31 -9.47
N SER A 185 -13.94 6.22 -9.04
CA SER A 185 -14.92 7.31 -9.20
C SER A 185 -14.51 8.59 -8.49
N ASP A 186 -13.86 8.47 -7.33
CA ASP A 186 -13.16 9.58 -6.67
C ASP A 186 -11.64 9.39 -6.82
N PRO A 187 -11.00 10.04 -7.81
CA PRO A 187 -9.59 9.89 -8.09
C PRO A 187 -8.71 10.85 -7.27
N THR A 188 -9.27 11.60 -6.32
CA THR A 188 -8.62 12.72 -5.63
C THR A 188 -7.25 12.35 -5.06
N LEU A 189 -7.14 11.22 -4.37
CA LEU A 189 -5.87 10.77 -3.78
C LEU A 189 -4.77 10.55 -4.83
N ASP A 190 -5.15 10.02 -6.00
CA ASP A 190 -4.23 9.77 -7.10
C ASP A 190 -3.83 11.08 -7.77
N VAL A 191 -4.81 11.83 -8.27
CA VAL A 191 -4.56 12.99 -9.14
C VAL A 191 -3.98 14.19 -8.41
N GLN A 192 -4.16 14.28 -7.10
CA GLN A 192 -3.48 15.27 -6.26
C GLN A 192 -2.09 14.82 -5.79
N GLY A 193 -1.70 13.56 -6.03
CA GLY A 193 -0.40 13.01 -5.66
C GLY A 193 -0.30 12.49 -4.21
N ILE A 194 -1.40 12.50 -3.47
CA ILE A 194 -1.44 12.09 -2.04
C ILE A 194 -1.08 10.61 -1.88
N ASP A 195 -1.54 9.75 -2.79
CA ASP A 195 -1.16 8.34 -2.82
C ASP A 195 0.37 8.16 -2.97
N ALA A 196 0.97 8.94 -3.87
CA ALA A 196 2.42 8.91 -4.05
C ALA A 196 3.18 9.46 -2.83
N ALA A 197 2.65 10.50 -2.17
CA ALA A 197 3.24 11.03 -0.93
C ALA A 197 3.21 10.00 0.19
N ASN A 198 2.06 9.34 0.44
CA ASN A 198 1.95 8.26 1.44
C ASN A 198 2.97 7.13 1.19
N LYS A 199 3.13 6.72 -0.06
CA LYS A 199 4.11 5.68 -0.43
C LYS A 199 5.54 6.16 -0.23
N LEU A 200 5.84 7.41 -0.60
CA LEU A 200 7.18 7.99 -0.42
C LEU A 200 7.55 8.10 1.07
N THR A 201 6.61 8.46 1.94
CA THR A 201 6.80 8.48 3.40
C THR A 201 7.28 7.11 3.91
N ILE A 202 6.65 6.02 3.45
CA ILE A 202 7.07 4.66 3.82
C ILE A 202 8.46 4.36 3.25
N ILE A 203 8.71 4.70 1.99
CA ILE A 203 10.02 4.51 1.34
C ILE A 203 11.13 5.26 2.09
N LEU A 204 10.90 6.49 2.55
CA LEU A 204 11.88 7.28 3.30
C LEU A 204 12.35 6.58 4.57
N ASN A 205 11.45 5.92 5.27
CA ASN A 205 11.82 5.15 6.45
C ASN A 205 12.79 4.01 6.11
N HIS A 206 12.49 3.21 5.08
CA HIS A 206 13.33 2.07 4.69
C HIS A 206 14.62 2.47 3.97
N ALA A 207 14.59 3.56 3.19
CA ALA A 207 15.74 4.00 2.41
C ALA A 207 16.78 4.78 3.24
N TYR A 208 16.30 5.54 4.23
CA TYR A 208 17.14 6.50 4.95
C TYR A 208 16.95 6.49 6.47
N GLY A 209 16.08 5.64 7.01
CA GLY A 209 15.73 5.61 8.44
C GLY A 209 14.97 6.86 8.91
N ILE A 210 14.37 7.63 7.99
CA ILE A 210 13.67 8.87 8.30
C ILE A 210 12.19 8.59 8.52
N ILE A 211 11.71 8.93 9.71
CA ILE A 211 10.28 8.95 10.02
C ILE A 211 9.75 10.35 9.72
N SER A 212 8.87 10.47 8.74
CA SER A 212 8.21 11.70 8.33
C SER A 212 6.71 11.50 8.27
N ALA A 213 5.94 12.59 8.28
CA ALA A 213 4.51 12.56 7.97
C ALA A 213 4.28 12.79 6.46
N PRO A 214 3.15 12.31 5.89
CA PRO A 214 2.81 12.60 4.50
C PRO A 214 2.74 14.10 4.18
N ASP A 215 2.37 14.93 5.16
CA ASP A 215 2.28 16.40 5.03
C ASP A 215 3.67 17.07 4.95
N ASP A 216 4.74 16.39 5.32
CA ASP A 216 6.11 16.87 5.15
C ASP A 216 6.60 16.74 3.71
N ILE A 217 5.88 15.96 2.87
CA ILE A 217 6.25 15.72 1.48
C ILE A 217 5.71 16.84 0.60
N LEU A 218 6.61 17.53 -0.12
CA LEU A 218 6.18 18.47 -1.14
C LEU A 218 5.42 17.73 -2.24
N CYS A 219 4.10 17.94 -2.26
CA CYS A 219 3.22 17.23 -3.17
C CYS A 219 2.57 18.19 -4.18
N LYS A 220 2.63 17.82 -5.47
CA LYS A 220 1.94 18.53 -6.54
C LYS A 220 1.22 17.55 -7.45
N GLY A 221 -0.10 17.71 -7.55
CA GLY A 221 -0.94 16.88 -8.42
C GLY A 221 -0.82 17.22 -9.90
N ILE A 222 -1.64 16.52 -10.70
CA ILE A 222 -1.64 16.63 -12.16
C ILE A 222 -2.86 17.38 -12.73
N THR A 223 -3.77 17.83 -11.87
CA THR A 223 -5.07 18.40 -12.28
C THR A 223 -4.97 19.73 -13.03
N GLN A 224 -3.86 20.45 -12.89
CA GLN A 224 -3.61 21.75 -13.51
C GLN A 224 -2.83 21.66 -14.82
N LEU A 225 -2.48 20.45 -15.25
CA LEU A 225 -1.75 20.28 -16.51
C LEU A 225 -2.67 20.51 -17.71
N HIS A 226 -2.17 21.28 -18.66
CA HIS A 226 -2.85 21.58 -19.90
C HIS A 226 -2.23 20.78 -21.07
N PRO A 227 -2.98 20.43 -22.11
CA PRO A 227 -2.43 19.74 -23.29
C PRO A 227 -1.21 20.44 -23.90
N ALA A 228 -1.16 21.77 -23.84
CA ALA A 228 0.00 22.55 -24.30
C ALA A 228 1.30 22.22 -23.55
N ASP A 229 1.21 21.85 -22.26
CA ASP A 229 2.40 21.45 -21.47
C ASP A 229 2.99 20.15 -22.01
N SER A 230 2.14 19.19 -22.37
CA SER A 230 2.56 17.93 -22.99
C SER A 230 3.17 18.14 -24.39
N VAL A 231 2.61 19.05 -25.19
CA VAL A 231 3.16 19.42 -26.49
C VAL A 231 4.54 20.03 -26.33
N TYR A 232 4.67 21.02 -25.45
CA TYR A 232 5.95 21.68 -25.17
C TYR A 232 7.02 20.71 -24.66
N ALA A 233 6.66 19.83 -23.73
CA ALA A 233 7.58 18.82 -23.22
C ALA A 233 8.08 17.91 -24.34
N ARG A 234 7.18 17.43 -25.20
CA ARG A 234 7.51 16.56 -26.33
C ARG A 234 8.43 17.25 -27.35
N GLU A 235 8.20 18.53 -27.66
CA GLU A 235 9.07 19.33 -28.54
C GLU A 235 10.50 19.43 -27.99
N LYS A 236 10.66 19.34 -26.67
CA LYS A 236 11.96 19.31 -25.98
C LYS A 236 12.52 17.91 -25.76
N GLY A 237 11.86 16.86 -26.25
CA GLY A 237 12.27 15.47 -26.06
C GLY A 237 11.94 14.90 -24.68
N TYR A 238 10.97 15.49 -23.96
CA TYR A 238 10.56 15.06 -22.61
C TYR A 238 9.12 14.53 -22.58
N SER A 239 8.82 13.79 -21.53
CA SER A 239 7.46 13.39 -21.14
C SER A 239 7.17 13.87 -19.73
N ILE A 240 5.94 14.33 -19.48
CA ILE A 240 5.50 14.71 -18.14
C ILE A 240 5.06 13.46 -17.39
N LYS A 241 5.56 13.27 -16.18
CA LYS A 241 5.21 12.16 -15.28
C LYS A 241 5.04 12.67 -13.84
N LEU A 242 4.16 12.02 -13.07
CA LEU A 242 4.13 12.18 -11.62
C LEU A 242 5.24 11.31 -11.02
N VAL A 243 6.26 11.95 -10.48
CA VAL A 243 7.47 11.29 -9.97
C VAL A 243 7.58 11.51 -8.47
N ALA A 244 7.62 10.42 -7.71
CA ALA A 244 8.05 10.46 -6.33
C ALA A 244 9.59 10.45 -6.31
N ARG A 245 10.19 11.37 -5.55
CA ARG A 245 11.65 11.49 -5.49
C ARG A 245 12.08 11.88 -4.09
N ALA A 246 13.10 11.19 -3.60
CA ALA A 246 13.86 11.57 -2.42
C ALA A 246 15.35 11.55 -2.74
N ARG A 247 16.10 12.51 -2.24
CA ARG A 247 17.55 12.59 -2.44
C ARG A 247 18.23 12.99 -1.15
N ARG A 248 19.28 12.26 -0.79
CA ARG A 248 20.15 12.63 0.34
C ARG A 248 20.87 13.93 0.00
N VAL A 249 20.73 14.94 0.85
CA VAL A 249 21.41 16.24 0.73
C VAL A 249 22.73 16.23 1.50
N ASN A 250 22.69 15.63 2.70
CA ASN A 250 23.84 15.39 3.56
C ASN A 250 23.60 14.12 4.41
N HIS A 251 24.39 13.90 5.45
CA HIS A 251 24.27 12.70 6.30
C HIS A 251 22.94 12.60 7.06
N THR A 252 22.25 13.71 7.31
CA THR A 252 21.04 13.77 8.12
C THR A 252 19.80 14.19 7.34
N ASP A 253 19.97 14.88 6.20
CA ASP A 253 18.87 15.53 5.49
C ASP A 253 18.60 14.88 4.15
N VAL A 254 17.32 14.75 3.84
CA VAL A 254 16.79 14.26 2.57
C VAL A 254 15.80 15.29 2.01
N ALA A 255 15.86 15.54 0.70
CA ALA A 255 14.98 16.43 -0.03
C ALA A 255 14.28 15.71 -1.18
#